data_11b4bb32b4d4f4d64b0203ba389a308e
#
_entry.id   11b4bb32b4d4f4d64b0203ba389a308e
#
_cell.length_a   1.000
_cell.length_b   1.000
_cell.length_c   1.000
_cell.angle_alpha   90.00
_cell.angle_beta   90.00
_cell.angle_gamma   90.00
#
_symmetry.space_group_name_H-M   'P 1'
#
loop_
_entity.id
_entity.type
_entity.pdbx_description
1 polymer ?
#
loop_
_entity_poly.entity_id
_entity_poly.type
_entity_poly.pdbx_seq_one_letter_code
_entity_poly.pdbx_strand_id
1 'polypeptide(L)'
;MKRPRIEGYAVISREGMIATSDGKFPEPIKIPADHEFYQESVDRASAVVNGRHSAEGGPKEKQRRRIVLTRRVDVIVPDPNNSNAILWNPATAPFDEAWTRLGIDGGVLAVVGGTEAFGLFLTIGYDAFYLTKTEASVPRGRPVFPGVGTTTMAEDVMRKHGLVLKGTRMLDASVNCRVEEWVRG
;
A
#
# COMPACT_ATOMS: atom_id res chain seq x y z
N MET A 1 -15.46 8.40 16.33
CA MET A 1 -14.93 7.20 15.65
C MET A 1 -13.42 7.18 15.83
N LYS A 2 -12.85 6.03 16.19
CA LYS A 2 -11.40 5.90 16.42
C LYS A 2 -10.67 5.85 15.07
N ARG A 3 -9.52 6.54 15.01
CA ARG A 3 -8.61 6.45 13.85
C ARG A 3 -8.09 5.00 13.72
N PRO A 4 -7.99 4.46 12.52
CA PRO A 4 -7.37 3.15 12.32
C PRO A 4 -5.86 3.22 12.56
N ARG A 5 -5.25 2.08 12.86
CA ARG A 5 -3.83 1.87 12.66
C ARG A 5 -3.57 1.75 11.16
N ILE A 6 -2.71 2.59 10.62
CA ILE A 6 -2.43 2.65 9.17
C ILE A 6 -1.16 1.87 8.88
N GLU A 7 -1.29 0.80 8.09
CA GLU A 7 -0.19 -0.08 7.72
C GLU A 7 -0.04 -0.14 6.20
N GLY A 8 1.19 0.07 5.70
CA GLY A 8 1.52 -0.08 4.28
C GLY A 8 2.12 -1.45 3.97
N TYR A 9 1.82 -1.99 2.80
CA TYR A 9 2.34 -3.28 2.34
C TYR A 9 2.77 -3.18 0.89
N ALA A 10 4.06 -3.36 0.62
CA ALA A 10 4.60 -3.33 -0.73
C ALA A 10 5.75 -4.31 -0.90
N VAL A 11 5.79 -4.98 -2.06
CA VAL A 11 6.98 -5.69 -2.54
C VAL A 11 7.64 -4.85 -3.62
N ILE A 12 8.96 -4.72 -3.56
CA ILE A 12 9.73 -3.90 -4.50
C ILE A 12 10.85 -4.70 -5.18
N SER A 13 11.15 -4.29 -6.42
CA SER A 13 12.39 -4.66 -7.09
C SER A 13 13.61 -4.02 -6.42
N ARG A 14 14.80 -4.40 -6.81
CA ARG A 14 16.06 -3.77 -6.33
C ARG A 14 16.13 -2.28 -6.66
N GLU A 15 15.42 -1.80 -7.69
CA GLU A 15 15.32 -0.38 -8.04
C GLU A 15 14.19 0.37 -7.29
N GLY A 16 13.43 -0.31 -6.42
CA GLY A 16 12.32 0.27 -5.68
C GLY A 16 10.99 0.33 -6.43
N MET A 17 10.83 -0.48 -7.47
CA MET A 17 9.65 -0.49 -8.33
C MET A 17 8.60 -1.51 -7.87
N ILE A 18 7.32 -1.13 -7.93
CA ILE A 18 6.15 -1.95 -7.60
C ILE A 18 5.34 -2.38 -8.81
N ALA A 19 5.54 -1.74 -9.94
CA ALA A 19 4.81 -2.01 -11.18
C ALA A 19 5.71 -1.77 -12.39
N THR A 20 5.36 -2.37 -13.52
CA THR A 20 5.95 -2.05 -14.83
C THR A 20 5.55 -0.64 -15.26
N SER A 21 6.16 -0.10 -16.31
CA SER A 21 5.85 1.24 -16.82
C SER A 21 4.38 1.40 -17.26
N ASP A 22 3.77 0.31 -17.75
CA ASP A 22 2.34 0.24 -18.12
C ASP A 22 1.41 -0.05 -16.94
N GLY A 23 1.96 -0.18 -15.72
CA GLY A 23 1.19 -0.30 -14.49
C GLY A 23 0.78 -1.72 -14.11
N LYS A 24 1.28 -2.74 -14.79
CA LYS A 24 1.04 -4.15 -14.41
C LYS A 24 1.93 -4.57 -13.26
N PHE A 25 1.46 -5.56 -12.50
CA PHE A 25 2.29 -6.19 -11.48
C PHE A 25 3.43 -7.00 -12.15
N PRO A 26 4.70 -6.75 -11.80
CA PRO A 26 5.83 -7.37 -12.49
C PRO A 26 6.02 -8.84 -12.09
N GLU A 27 6.11 -9.74 -13.07
CA GLU A 27 6.38 -11.17 -12.81
C GLU A 27 7.65 -11.41 -11.96
N PRO A 28 8.79 -10.69 -12.18
CA PRO A 28 10.00 -10.94 -11.39
C PRO A 28 9.88 -10.74 -9.90
N ILE A 29 8.92 -9.92 -9.40
CA ILE A 29 8.69 -9.71 -7.96
C ILE A 29 7.48 -10.50 -7.42
N LYS A 30 6.90 -11.39 -8.21
CA LYS A 30 5.89 -12.37 -7.75
C LYS A 30 6.54 -13.49 -6.97
N ILE A 31 6.77 -13.27 -5.69
CA ILE A 31 7.37 -14.27 -4.79
C ILE A 31 6.25 -14.90 -3.96
N PRO A 32 6.07 -16.24 -4.01
CA PRO A 32 4.98 -16.91 -3.28
C PRO A 32 4.96 -16.60 -1.78
N ALA A 33 6.12 -16.58 -1.12
CA ALA A 33 6.22 -16.29 0.30
C ALA A 33 5.81 -14.83 0.67
N ASP A 34 6.10 -13.86 -0.22
CA ASP A 34 5.61 -12.49 -0.06
C ASP A 34 4.09 -12.43 -0.28
N HIS A 35 3.59 -13.12 -1.29
CA HIS A 35 2.15 -13.16 -1.56
C HIS A 35 1.37 -13.75 -0.38
N GLU A 36 1.85 -14.81 0.26
CA GLU A 36 1.27 -15.39 1.46
C GLU A 36 1.27 -14.38 2.62
N PHE A 37 2.41 -13.77 2.90
CA PHE A 37 2.55 -12.71 3.93
C PHE A 37 1.57 -11.56 3.69
N TYR A 38 1.48 -11.09 2.43
CA TYR A 38 0.57 -10.03 2.01
C TYR A 38 -0.89 -10.42 2.22
N GLN A 39 -1.33 -11.61 1.75
CA GLN A 39 -2.72 -12.08 1.90
C GLN A 39 -3.12 -12.22 3.37
N GLU A 40 -2.28 -12.82 4.20
CA GLU A 40 -2.52 -12.90 5.65
C GLU A 40 -2.69 -11.52 6.30
N SER A 41 -1.88 -10.55 5.88
CA SER A 41 -1.92 -9.19 6.41
C SER A 41 -3.21 -8.47 6.00
N VAL A 42 -3.59 -8.56 4.74
CA VAL A 42 -4.83 -7.96 4.22
C VAL A 42 -6.08 -8.65 4.78
N ASP A 43 -6.03 -9.95 5.02
CA ASP A 43 -7.14 -10.70 5.64
C ASP A 43 -7.38 -10.28 7.11
N ARG A 44 -6.35 -9.81 7.82
CA ARG A 44 -6.48 -9.26 9.19
C ARG A 44 -6.92 -7.80 9.22
N ALA A 45 -6.81 -7.09 8.11
CA ALA A 45 -7.19 -5.69 8.05
C ALA A 45 -8.70 -5.47 8.12
N SER A 46 -9.13 -4.43 8.80
CA SER A 46 -10.54 -4.02 8.86
C SER A 46 -11.02 -3.38 7.56
N ALA A 47 -10.10 -2.77 6.82
CA ALA A 47 -10.32 -2.20 5.50
C ALA A 47 -9.01 -2.12 4.72
N VAL A 48 -9.12 -1.94 3.41
CA VAL A 48 -8.00 -1.69 2.51
C VAL A 48 -8.18 -0.37 1.78
N VAL A 49 -7.06 0.24 1.38
CA VAL A 49 -7.07 1.41 0.51
C VAL A 49 -6.08 1.23 -0.64
N ASN A 50 -6.52 1.57 -1.83
CA ASN A 50 -5.72 1.48 -3.05
C ASN A 50 -6.07 2.59 -4.04
N GLY A 51 -5.16 2.88 -4.95
CA GLY A 51 -5.44 3.70 -6.12
C GLY A 51 -6.36 2.96 -7.09
N ARG A 52 -7.14 3.69 -7.87
CA ARG A 52 -8.13 3.13 -8.81
C ARG A 52 -7.60 2.01 -9.74
N HIS A 53 -6.32 2.06 -10.08
CA HIS A 53 -5.68 1.09 -10.97
C HIS A 53 -4.80 0.05 -10.24
N SER A 54 -4.89 0.02 -8.91
CA SER A 54 -4.02 -0.79 -8.04
C SER A 54 -4.85 -1.69 -7.12
N ALA A 55 -5.86 -2.37 -7.71
CA ALA A 55 -6.63 -3.36 -6.98
C ALA A 55 -5.71 -4.50 -6.49
N GLU A 56 -6.00 -5.02 -5.30
CA GLU A 56 -5.20 -6.09 -4.71
C GLU A 56 -5.36 -7.44 -5.41
N GLY A 57 -6.48 -7.62 -6.14
CA GLY A 57 -6.85 -8.88 -6.77
C GLY A 57 -7.29 -9.95 -5.76
N GLY A 58 -7.65 -11.09 -6.29
CA GLY A 58 -8.04 -12.27 -5.52
C GLY A 58 -9.53 -12.37 -5.21
N PRO A 59 -9.97 -13.55 -4.72
CA PRO A 59 -11.41 -13.89 -4.60
C PRO A 59 -12.12 -13.08 -3.52
N LYS A 60 -11.39 -12.54 -2.54
CA LYS A 60 -11.95 -11.76 -1.42
C LYS A 60 -11.98 -10.25 -1.68
N GLU A 61 -11.44 -9.77 -2.81
CA GLU A 61 -11.29 -8.35 -3.08
C GLU A 61 -12.59 -7.57 -2.90
N LYS A 62 -13.69 -8.03 -3.50
CA LYS A 62 -15.00 -7.37 -3.41
C LYS A 62 -15.69 -7.52 -2.05
N GLN A 63 -15.23 -8.44 -1.21
CA GLN A 63 -15.80 -8.67 0.13
C GLN A 63 -15.22 -7.74 1.18
N ARG A 64 -14.01 -7.20 0.95
CA ARG A 64 -13.33 -6.31 1.89
C ARG A 64 -13.91 -4.90 1.86
N ARG A 65 -14.03 -4.29 3.03
CA ARG A 65 -14.31 -2.85 3.13
C ARG A 65 -13.14 -2.10 2.48
N ARG A 66 -13.47 -1.10 1.65
CA ARG A 66 -12.47 -0.52 0.75
C ARG A 66 -12.62 0.97 0.55
N ILE A 67 -11.49 1.68 0.50
CA ILE A 67 -11.39 3.05 0.02
C ILE A 67 -10.61 3.03 -1.30
N VAL A 68 -11.21 3.52 -2.37
CA VAL A 68 -10.56 3.65 -3.68
C VAL A 68 -10.24 5.12 -3.94
N LEU A 69 -8.94 5.43 -4.03
CA LEU A 69 -8.46 6.76 -4.37
C LEU A 69 -8.73 7.09 -5.84
N THR A 70 -9.43 8.19 -6.09
CA THR A 70 -9.72 8.64 -7.45
C THR A 70 -10.04 10.13 -7.49
N ARG A 71 -9.60 10.82 -8.55
CA ARG A 71 -9.96 12.23 -8.84
C ARG A 71 -11.23 12.34 -9.71
N ARG A 72 -11.92 11.23 -10.00
CA ARG A 72 -13.12 11.19 -10.85
C ARG A 72 -14.41 11.52 -10.12
N VAL A 73 -14.34 11.68 -8.83
CA VAL A 73 -15.47 12.08 -7.98
C VAL A 73 -15.16 13.41 -7.30
N ASP A 74 -16.18 14.18 -7.01
CA ASP A 74 -15.99 15.51 -6.42
C ASP A 74 -15.50 15.42 -4.97
N VAL A 75 -16.01 14.46 -4.19
CA VAL A 75 -15.67 14.32 -2.75
C VAL A 75 -15.51 12.84 -2.38
N ILE A 76 -16.54 12.27 -1.75
CA ILE A 76 -16.64 10.86 -1.35
C ILE A 76 -18.00 10.34 -1.75
N VAL A 77 -18.02 9.26 -2.52
CA VAL A 77 -19.27 8.61 -2.94
C VAL A 77 -19.18 7.08 -2.77
N PRO A 78 -20.31 6.38 -2.62
CA PRO A 78 -20.32 4.92 -2.72
C PRO A 78 -19.79 4.46 -4.08
N ASP A 79 -19.07 3.35 -4.12
CA ASP A 79 -18.67 2.75 -5.40
C ASP A 79 -19.88 2.05 -6.04
N PRO A 80 -20.32 2.45 -7.24
CA PRO A 80 -21.49 1.85 -7.89
C PRO A 80 -21.30 0.36 -8.25
N ASN A 81 -20.05 -0.11 -8.28
CA ASN A 81 -19.70 -1.47 -8.67
C ASN A 81 -19.34 -2.39 -7.48
N ASN A 82 -19.26 -1.82 -6.27
CA ASN A 82 -18.91 -2.56 -5.05
C ASN A 82 -19.52 -1.92 -3.80
N SER A 83 -20.57 -2.52 -3.26
CA SER A 83 -21.26 -2.02 -2.06
C SER A 83 -20.40 -1.96 -0.79
N ASN A 84 -19.24 -2.64 -0.78
CA ASN A 84 -18.28 -2.58 0.32
C ASN A 84 -17.22 -1.47 0.14
N ALA A 85 -17.29 -0.70 -0.96
CA ALA A 85 -16.29 0.29 -1.30
C ALA A 85 -16.86 1.71 -1.37
N ILE A 86 -16.00 2.68 -1.09
CA ILE A 86 -16.21 4.09 -1.38
C ILE A 86 -15.11 4.61 -2.31
N LEU A 87 -15.49 5.56 -3.16
CA LEU A 87 -14.57 6.35 -3.98
C LEU A 87 -14.25 7.65 -3.23
N TRP A 88 -12.98 7.96 -3.08
CA TRP A 88 -12.53 9.13 -2.34
C TRP A 88 -11.56 9.97 -3.16
N ASN A 89 -11.87 11.29 -3.23
CA ASN A 89 -10.98 12.29 -3.79
C ASN A 89 -10.20 13.00 -2.67
N PRO A 90 -8.92 12.68 -2.47
CA PRO A 90 -8.14 13.26 -1.39
C PRO A 90 -7.79 14.75 -1.59
N ALA A 91 -8.02 15.31 -2.79
CA ALA A 91 -7.83 16.73 -3.03
C ALA A 91 -8.95 17.62 -2.45
N THR A 92 -10.11 17.03 -2.17
CA THR A 92 -11.32 17.78 -1.78
C THR A 92 -11.90 17.34 -0.44
N ALA A 93 -11.53 16.17 0.07
CA ALA A 93 -11.98 15.67 1.36
C ALA A 93 -10.82 15.07 2.17
N PRO A 94 -10.74 15.32 3.49
CA PRO A 94 -9.70 14.75 4.33
C PRO A 94 -9.94 13.24 4.57
N PHE A 95 -8.85 12.53 4.92
CA PHE A 95 -8.89 11.10 5.21
C PHE A 95 -9.89 10.72 6.30
N ASP A 96 -9.99 11.51 7.37
CA ASP A 96 -10.89 11.23 8.50
C ASP A 96 -12.37 11.19 8.07
N GLU A 97 -12.75 11.99 7.08
CA GLU A 97 -14.09 11.95 6.51
C GLU A 97 -14.31 10.65 5.71
N ALA A 98 -13.33 10.24 4.89
CA ALA A 98 -13.40 8.98 4.16
C ALA A 98 -13.48 7.77 5.11
N TRP A 99 -12.70 7.78 6.20
CA TRP A 99 -12.76 6.74 7.22
C TRP A 99 -14.13 6.69 7.91
N THR A 100 -14.65 7.84 8.28
CA THR A 100 -16.00 7.96 8.88
C THR A 100 -17.09 7.42 7.96
N ARG A 101 -17.02 7.73 6.67
CA ARG A 101 -17.97 7.22 5.65
C ARG A 101 -17.91 5.71 5.49
N LEU A 102 -16.75 5.10 5.71
CA LEU A 102 -16.62 3.65 5.69
C LEU A 102 -17.34 2.96 6.86
N GLY A 103 -17.59 3.68 7.97
CA GLY A 103 -18.37 3.19 9.09
C GLY A 103 -17.67 2.15 9.96
N ILE A 104 -16.34 2.18 10.05
CA ILE A 104 -15.53 1.27 10.86
C ILE A 104 -14.91 2.05 12.03
N ASP A 105 -15.03 1.54 13.24
CA ASP A 105 -14.48 2.17 14.44
C ASP A 105 -13.12 1.55 14.83
N GLY A 106 -12.04 2.20 14.42
CA GLY A 106 -10.67 1.71 14.68
C GLY A 106 -10.29 0.51 13.82
N GLY A 107 -9.38 -0.33 14.33
CA GLY A 107 -8.84 -1.47 13.60
C GLY A 107 -7.65 -1.11 12.71
N VAL A 108 -7.37 -1.92 11.70
CA VAL A 108 -6.24 -1.76 10.77
C VAL A 108 -6.75 -1.35 9.40
N LEU A 109 -6.16 -0.28 8.83
CA LEU A 109 -6.29 0.07 7.43
C LEU A 109 -5.02 -0.35 6.70
N ALA A 110 -5.14 -1.29 5.76
CA ALA A 110 -4.04 -1.71 4.90
C ALA A 110 -3.96 -0.85 3.64
N VAL A 111 -2.86 -0.13 3.46
CA VAL A 111 -2.54 0.60 2.22
C VAL A 111 -1.81 -0.36 1.29
N VAL A 112 -2.42 -0.67 0.14
CA VAL A 112 -1.96 -1.75 -0.74
C VAL A 112 -1.52 -1.29 -2.14
N GLY A 113 -1.41 0.01 -2.34
CA GLY A 113 -0.81 0.58 -3.54
C GLY A 113 -1.75 1.47 -4.35
N GLY A 114 -1.32 2.03 -5.44
CA GLY A 114 -0.01 2.19 -6.06
C GLY A 114 0.78 3.39 -5.52
N THR A 115 1.73 3.88 -6.32
CA THR A 115 2.67 4.96 -5.98
C THR A 115 2.00 6.17 -5.31
N GLU A 116 0.92 6.68 -5.90
CA GLU A 116 0.19 7.84 -5.37
C GLU A 116 -0.48 7.56 -4.03
N ALA A 117 -1.05 6.36 -3.85
CA ALA A 117 -1.66 5.98 -2.59
C ALA A 117 -0.60 5.84 -1.49
N PHE A 118 0.50 5.14 -1.78
CA PHE A 118 1.60 5.03 -0.83
C PHE A 118 2.18 6.40 -0.46
N GLY A 119 2.38 7.29 -1.44
CA GLY A 119 2.88 8.64 -1.22
C GLY A 119 1.94 9.52 -0.39
N LEU A 120 0.63 9.47 -0.66
CA LEU A 120 -0.37 10.21 0.11
C LEU A 120 -0.34 9.80 1.59
N PHE A 121 -0.26 8.51 1.86
CA PHE A 121 -0.26 8.00 3.23
C PHE A 121 1.06 8.23 3.98
N LEU A 122 2.16 8.57 3.31
CA LEU A 122 3.35 9.13 3.99
C LEU A 122 3.01 10.48 4.67
N THR A 123 2.20 11.30 4.02
CA THR A 123 1.77 12.60 4.57
C THR A 123 0.70 12.46 5.65
N ILE A 124 -0.27 11.55 5.48
CA ILE A 124 -1.30 11.23 6.49
C ILE A 124 -0.65 10.58 7.71
N GLY A 125 0.37 9.77 7.50
CA GLY A 125 1.21 9.12 8.49
C GLY A 125 0.89 7.64 8.68
N TYR A 126 1.85 6.80 8.32
CA TYR A 126 1.85 5.38 8.65
C TYR A 126 2.15 5.15 10.13
N ASP A 127 1.52 4.15 10.73
CA ASP A 127 1.92 3.58 12.02
C ASP A 127 2.95 2.45 11.81
N ALA A 128 2.83 1.74 10.68
CA ALA A 128 3.85 0.80 10.21
C ALA A 128 3.86 0.71 8.68
N PHE A 129 5.01 0.34 8.12
CA PHE A 129 5.14 -0.01 6.70
C PHE A 129 5.96 -1.30 6.57
N TYR A 130 5.41 -2.28 5.90
CA TYR A 130 6.05 -3.56 5.61
C TYR A 130 6.56 -3.53 4.18
N LEU A 131 7.87 -3.35 4.04
CA LEU A 131 8.55 -3.26 2.75
C LEU A 131 9.24 -4.59 2.45
N THR A 132 8.65 -5.38 1.56
CA THR A 132 9.31 -6.59 1.05
C THR A 132 10.30 -6.22 -0.04
N LYS A 133 11.54 -6.63 0.14
CA LYS A 133 12.65 -6.39 -0.80
C LYS A 133 13.02 -7.66 -1.52
N THR A 134 13.24 -7.53 -2.83
CA THR A 134 13.71 -8.61 -3.70
C THR A 134 14.97 -8.19 -4.47
N GLU A 135 15.72 -9.14 -4.98
CA GLU A 135 16.86 -8.88 -5.88
C GLU A 135 16.41 -8.79 -7.36
N ALA A 136 15.13 -9.00 -7.63
CA ALA A 136 14.59 -8.93 -8.99
C ALA A 136 14.67 -7.51 -9.55
N SER A 137 14.87 -7.40 -10.86
CA SER A 137 14.97 -6.12 -11.56
C SER A 137 13.67 -5.79 -12.30
N VAL A 138 13.20 -4.56 -12.15
CA VAL A 138 12.07 -3.99 -12.89
C VAL A 138 12.51 -2.62 -13.41
N PRO A 139 13.29 -2.57 -14.49
CA PRO A 139 13.84 -1.32 -14.99
C PRO A 139 12.72 -0.40 -15.53
N ARG A 140 12.84 0.89 -15.23
CA ARG A 140 11.88 1.92 -15.65
C ARG A 140 10.44 1.63 -15.24
N GLY A 141 10.25 0.94 -14.11
CA GLY A 141 8.95 0.67 -13.51
C GLY A 141 8.35 1.90 -12.82
N ARG A 142 7.20 1.67 -12.17
CA ARG A 142 6.59 2.67 -11.28
C ARG A 142 7.10 2.45 -9.87
N PRO A 143 7.61 3.49 -9.20
CA PRO A 143 8.21 3.36 -7.87
C PRO A 143 7.17 3.15 -6.77
N VAL A 144 7.62 2.65 -5.62
CA VAL A 144 6.78 2.50 -4.43
C VAL A 144 6.31 3.86 -3.88
N PHE A 145 7.18 4.85 -3.85
CA PHE A 145 6.85 6.22 -3.48
C PHE A 145 7.24 7.20 -4.59
N PRO A 146 6.55 8.35 -4.71
CA PRO A 146 7.00 9.41 -5.60
C PRO A 146 8.45 9.81 -5.28
N GLY A 147 9.29 9.91 -6.31
CA GLY A 147 10.70 10.31 -6.20
C GLY A 147 11.69 9.16 -5.93
N VAL A 148 11.24 7.95 -5.64
CA VAL A 148 12.12 6.77 -5.57
C VAL A 148 12.64 6.44 -6.96
N GLY A 149 13.94 6.16 -7.07
CA GLY A 149 14.62 5.85 -8.34
C GLY A 149 16.12 5.69 -8.16
N THR A 150 16.90 6.13 -9.13
CA THR A 150 18.35 5.91 -9.17
C THR A 150 19.14 6.59 -8.04
N THR A 151 18.64 7.69 -7.49
CA THR A 151 19.34 8.51 -6.48
C THR A 151 18.66 8.54 -5.12
N THR A 152 17.43 8.06 -5.03
CA THR A 152 16.63 8.09 -3.80
C THR A 152 16.04 6.72 -3.54
N MET A 153 16.35 6.12 -2.41
CA MET A 153 15.82 4.82 -2.02
C MET A 153 14.51 4.95 -1.26
N ALA A 154 13.69 3.90 -1.26
CA ALA A 154 12.43 3.85 -0.53
C ALA A 154 12.64 4.09 0.97
N GLU A 155 13.71 3.54 1.54
CA GLU A 155 14.10 3.70 2.94
C GLU A 155 14.39 5.15 3.31
N ASP A 156 15.01 5.93 2.41
CA ASP A 156 15.30 7.34 2.66
C ASP A 156 14.00 8.17 2.70
N VAL A 157 13.06 7.84 1.81
CA VAL A 157 11.73 8.46 1.82
C VAL A 157 10.99 8.15 3.12
N MET A 158 11.01 6.89 3.57
CA MET A 158 10.37 6.50 4.83
C MET A 158 10.99 7.19 6.05
N ARG A 159 12.33 7.24 6.15
CA ARG A 159 13.04 7.96 7.24
C ARG A 159 12.67 9.45 7.27
N LYS A 160 12.61 10.09 6.10
CA LYS A 160 12.21 11.51 5.98
C LYS A 160 10.80 11.75 6.51
N HIS A 161 9.93 10.74 6.49
CA HIS A 161 8.57 10.82 7.02
C HIS A 161 8.42 10.22 8.43
N GLY A 162 9.54 10.05 9.15
CA GLY A 162 9.54 9.66 10.56
C GLY A 162 9.36 8.17 10.81
N LEU A 163 9.57 7.31 9.81
CA LEU A 163 9.60 5.88 10.00
C LEU A 163 11.03 5.40 10.29
N VAL A 164 11.17 4.46 11.23
CA VAL A 164 12.43 3.83 11.60
C VAL A 164 12.34 2.32 11.41
N LEU A 165 13.44 1.70 10.97
CA LEU A 165 13.51 0.26 10.81
C LEU A 165 13.48 -0.42 12.19
N LYS A 166 12.47 -1.24 12.42
CA LYS A 166 12.31 -2.01 13.65
C LYS A 166 12.93 -3.40 13.54
N GLY A 167 12.83 -4.02 12.37
CA GLY A 167 13.38 -5.36 12.15
C GLY A 167 13.24 -5.83 10.70
N THR A 168 13.90 -6.95 10.43
CA THR A 168 13.88 -7.60 9.11
C THR A 168 13.63 -9.09 9.30
N ARG A 169 12.77 -9.67 8.46
CA ARG A 169 12.49 -11.10 8.44
C ARG A 169 12.68 -11.68 7.05
N MET A 170 13.42 -12.78 6.95
CA MET A 170 13.54 -13.54 5.71
C MET A 170 12.22 -14.25 5.40
N LEU A 171 11.66 -14.03 4.22
CA LEU A 171 10.48 -14.73 3.72
C LEU A 171 10.87 -15.92 2.86
N ASP A 172 11.84 -15.74 1.95
CA ASP A 172 12.37 -16.81 1.10
C ASP A 172 13.86 -16.59 0.86
N ALA A 173 14.70 -17.44 1.48
CA ALA A 173 16.16 -17.35 1.38
C ALA A 173 16.67 -17.72 -0.01
N SER A 174 15.95 -18.55 -0.76
CA SER A 174 16.40 -19.03 -2.08
C SER A 174 16.48 -17.91 -3.12
N VAL A 175 15.66 -16.85 -2.93
CA VAL A 175 15.60 -15.66 -3.80
C VAL A 175 15.90 -14.37 -3.05
N ASN A 176 16.46 -14.46 -1.83
CA ASN A 176 16.77 -13.33 -0.96
C ASN A 176 15.58 -12.37 -0.78
N CYS A 177 14.38 -12.92 -0.67
CA CYS A 177 13.16 -12.15 -0.41
C CYS A 177 13.00 -11.94 1.10
N ARG A 178 12.99 -10.67 1.53
CA ARG A 178 12.88 -10.31 2.94
C ARG A 178 11.92 -9.16 3.15
N VAL A 179 11.17 -9.17 4.26
CA VAL A 179 10.32 -8.05 4.67
C VAL A 179 10.97 -7.24 5.78
N GLU A 180 10.99 -5.94 5.61
CA GLU A 180 11.43 -4.95 6.60
C GLU A 180 10.19 -4.34 7.26
N GLU A 181 10.14 -4.37 8.59
CA GLU A 181 9.12 -3.67 9.37
C GLU A 181 9.63 -2.28 9.75
N TRP A 182 8.99 -1.26 9.22
CA TRP A 182 9.22 0.14 9.52
C TRP A 182 8.09 0.66 10.38
N VAL A 183 8.39 1.34 11.47
CA VAL A 183 7.40 1.87 12.41
C VAL A 183 7.63 3.35 12.65
N ARG A 184 6.59 4.04 13.11
CA ARG A 184 6.73 5.43 13.53
C ARG A 184 7.72 5.51 14.68
N GLY A 185 8.76 6.38 14.54
CA GLY A 185 9.77 6.69 15.55
C GLY A 185 9.25 7.63 16.63
#